data_c57aff1c90758ce56deff30e3c068b16
#
_entry.id   c57aff1c90758ce56deff30e3c068b16
#
_cell.length_a   1.000
_cell.length_b   1.000
_cell.length_c   1.000
_cell.angle_alpha   90.00
_cell.angle_beta   90.00
_cell.angle_gamma   90.00
#
_symmetry.space_group_name_H-M   'P 1'
#
loop_
_entity.id
_entity.type
_entity.pdbx_description
1 polymer ?
#
loop_
_entity_poly.entity_id
_entity_poly.type
_entity_poly.pdbx_seq_one_letter_code
_entity_poly.pdbx_strand_id
1 'polypeptide(L)'
;MRFMQSNGNVAGPTNSSASHAQKFPLCGRYLMLWLNPDTLKKRVPKRWEIFVKWCGSETRAIEACTWQKGPMVQINSQAVGRANGRYRGGDTVFVHGKVADKYESGDGWLIWESTVLHELIHWARHQDHLKDGNLEVGQDFEKEAYGQAIELTTPWRAGP
;
A
#
# COMPACT_ATOMS: atom_id res chain seq x y z
N MET A 1 5.46 -8.92 1.27
CA MET A 1 4.83 -7.87 2.10
C MET A 1 4.58 -8.40 3.50
N ARG A 2 4.78 -7.58 4.50
CA ARG A 2 4.55 -7.91 5.92
C ARG A 2 3.72 -6.81 6.55
N PHE A 3 2.90 -7.14 7.52
CA PHE A 3 2.16 -6.15 8.31
C PHE A 3 2.75 -6.11 9.71
N MET A 4 3.12 -4.93 10.17
CA MET A 4 3.87 -4.80 11.42
C MET A 4 3.05 -5.30 12.62
N GLN A 5 3.53 -6.33 13.28
CA GLN A 5 3.19 -6.56 14.69
C GLN A 5 4.17 -5.70 15.50
N SER A 6 3.66 -4.73 16.23
CA SER A 6 4.50 -3.86 17.05
C SER A 6 5.07 -4.64 18.24
N ASN A 7 6.26 -5.23 18.07
CA ASN A 7 7.16 -5.58 19.16
C ASN A 7 8.27 -4.54 19.28
N GLY A 8 7.95 -3.28 19.13
CA GLY A 8 8.88 -2.18 19.36
C GLY A 8 8.74 -1.70 20.80
N ASN A 9 9.63 -2.13 21.67
CA ASN A 9 9.88 -1.49 22.95
C ASN A 9 10.23 -0.01 22.70
N VAL A 10 9.26 0.87 22.90
CA VAL A 10 9.53 2.25 23.29
C VAL A 10 9.13 2.32 24.76
N ALA A 11 10.14 2.46 25.61
CA ALA A 11 9.95 2.68 27.03
C ALA A 11 9.17 3.98 27.26
N GLY A 12 7.95 3.87 27.73
CA GLY A 12 7.09 4.94 28.20
C GLY A 12 5.87 4.32 28.87
N PRO A 13 5.48 4.78 30.07
CA PRO A 13 4.41 4.14 30.82
C PRO A 13 3.06 4.51 30.25
N THR A 14 2.33 3.55 29.77
CA THR A 14 0.88 3.34 29.81
C THR A 14 0.36 2.54 28.62
N ASN A 15 -0.12 1.36 28.92
CA ASN A 15 -1.25 0.63 28.37
C ASN A 15 -1.45 0.49 26.85
N SER A 16 -1.28 -0.77 26.41
CA SER A 16 -1.95 -1.42 25.28
C SER A 16 -1.76 -0.77 23.91
N SER A 17 -0.60 -0.88 23.37
CA SER A 17 -0.51 -0.91 21.91
C SER A 17 -1.00 -2.28 21.41
N ALA A 18 -2.31 -2.40 21.21
CA ALA A 18 -2.83 -3.44 20.34
C ALA A 18 -1.97 -3.44 19.07
N SER A 19 -1.50 -4.62 18.63
CA SER A 19 -0.70 -4.70 17.41
C SER A 19 -1.48 -4.01 16.27
N HIS A 20 -0.80 -3.46 15.25
CA HIS A 20 -1.50 -2.85 14.10
C HIS A 20 -2.53 -3.81 13.49
N ALA A 21 -2.25 -5.13 13.51
CA ALA A 21 -3.19 -6.15 13.07
C ALA A 21 -4.44 -6.26 13.96
N GLN A 22 -4.36 -5.94 15.24
CA GLN A 22 -5.52 -5.89 16.13
C GLN A 22 -6.31 -4.60 15.95
N LYS A 23 -5.61 -3.47 15.71
CA LYS A 23 -6.25 -2.18 15.48
C LYS A 23 -6.87 -2.05 14.08
N PHE A 24 -6.25 -2.67 13.07
CA PHE A 24 -6.63 -2.60 11.67
C PHE A 24 -6.75 -4.01 11.06
N PRO A 25 -7.69 -4.84 11.52
CA PRO A 25 -7.79 -6.24 11.11
C PRO A 25 -8.19 -6.41 9.63
N LEU A 26 -9.03 -5.53 9.09
CA LEU A 26 -9.44 -5.58 7.69
C LEU A 26 -8.28 -5.20 6.78
N CYS A 27 -7.49 -4.17 7.14
CA CYS A 27 -6.28 -3.79 6.42
C CYS A 27 -5.30 -4.97 6.32
N GLY A 28 -5.00 -5.62 7.44
CA GLY A 28 -4.10 -6.79 7.46
C GLY A 28 -4.63 -7.95 6.63
N ARG A 29 -5.93 -8.24 6.74
CA ARG A 29 -6.59 -9.28 5.94
C ARG A 29 -6.56 -8.96 4.45
N TYR A 30 -6.76 -7.69 4.08
CA TYR A 30 -6.67 -7.26 2.69
C TYR A 30 -5.27 -7.53 2.11
N LEU A 31 -4.22 -7.12 2.82
CA LEU A 31 -2.84 -7.32 2.39
C LEU A 31 -2.50 -8.80 2.18
N MET A 32 -3.00 -9.66 3.06
CA MET A 32 -2.72 -11.09 3.01
C MET A 32 -3.50 -11.83 1.92
N LEU A 33 -4.78 -11.51 1.72
CA LEU A 33 -5.68 -12.29 0.88
C LEU A 33 -5.94 -11.66 -0.50
N TRP A 34 -6.05 -10.33 -0.55
CA TRP A 34 -6.50 -9.63 -1.75
C TRP A 34 -5.37 -9.02 -2.56
N LEU A 35 -4.28 -8.63 -1.91
CA LEU A 35 -3.11 -8.08 -2.58
C LEU A 35 -2.12 -9.16 -3.06
N ASN A 36 -2.46 -10.42 -2.91
CA ASN A 36 -1.70 -11.54 -3.46
C ASN A 36 -1.68 -11.48 -5.00
N PRO A 37 -0.54 -11.70 -5.67
CA PRO A 37 -0.41 -11.62 -7.13
C PRO A 37 -1.45 -12.44 -7.89
N ASP A 38 -1.69 -13.69 -7.47
CA ASP A 38 -2.65 -14.57 -8.16
C ASP A 38 -4.10 -14.07 -8.03
N THR A 39 -4.41 -13.48 -6.88
CA THR A 39 -5.73 -12.86 -6.65
C THR A 39 -5.90 -11.61 -7.48
N LEU A 40 -4.89 -10.73 -7.54
CA LEU A 40 -4.92 -9.53 -8.36
C LEU A 40 -5.02 -9.85 -9.85
N LYS A 41 -4.25 -10.81 -10.35
CA LYS A 41 -4.31 -11.28 -11.74
C LYS A 41 -5.71 -11.77 -12.13
N LYS A 42 -6.39 -12.50 -11.24
CA LYS A 42 -7.74 -13.03 -11.50
C LYS A 42 -8.83 -11.96 -11.38
N ARG A 43 -8.74 -11.12 -10.37
CA ARG A 43 -9.80 -10.18 -10.02
C ARG A 43 -9.77 -8.90 -10.87
N VAL A 44 -8.59 -8.40 -11.16
CA VAL A 44 -8.37 -7.14 -11.86
C VAL A 44 -7.17 -7.23 -12.82
N PRO A 45 -7.24 -8.09 -13.87
CA PRO A 45 -6.10 -8.41 -14.73
C PRO A 45 -5.48 -7.16 -15.37
N LYS A 46 -6.31 -6.25 -15.88
CA LYS A 46 -5.82 -5.00 -16.49
C LYS A 46 -5.06 -4.12 -15.49
N ARG A 47 -5.54 -4.01 -14.25
CA ARG A 47 -4.85 -3.26 -13.19
C ARG A 47 -3.53 -3.93 -12.80
N TRP A 48 -3.51 -5.27 -12.78
CA TRP A 48 -2.27 -6.00 -12.57
C TRP A 48 -1.23 -5.72 -13.65
N GLU A 49 -1.61 -5.73 -14.93
CA GLU A 49 -0.72 -5.40 -16.05
C GLU A 49 -0.15 -3.99 -15.92
N ILE A 50 -0.99 -3.02 -15.57
CA ILE A 50 -0.56 -1.64 -15.31
C ILE A 50 0.41 -1.57 -14.12
N PHE A 51 0.11 -2.27 -13.02
CA PHE A 51 0.97 -2.34 -11.85
C PHE A 51 2.35 -2.93 -12.19
N VAL A 52 2.41 -4.04 -12.94
CA VAL A 52 3.66 -4.64 -13.43
C VAL A 52 4.45 -3.64 -14.27
N LYS A 53 3.82 -2.95 -15.20
CA LYS A 53 4.43 -1.92 -16.03
C LYS A 53 5.12 -0.85 -15.17
N TRP A 54 4.43 -0.33 -14.16
CA TRP A 54 4.97 0.73 -13.31
C TRP A 54 6.00 0.24 -12.30
N CYS A 55 5.95 -1.02 -11.85
CA CYS A 55 7.02 -1.64 -11.06
C CYS A 55 8.33 -1.82 -11.85
N GLY A 56 8.28 -1.80 -13.18
CA GLY A 56 9.43 -2.01 -14.06
C GLY A 56 9.69 -3.47 -14.42
N SER A 57 9.21 -4.44 -13.62
CA SER A 57 9.27 -5.87 -13.94
C SER A 57 8.18 -6.66 -13.22
N GLU A 58 7.75 -7.77 -13.84
CA GLU A 58 6.79 -8.70 -13.22
C GLU A 58 7.37 -9.36 -11.97
N THR A 59 8.65 -9.68 -11.96
CA THR A 59 9.34 -10.26 -10.81
C THR A 59 9.22 -9.35 -9.59
N ARG A 60 9.47 -8.05 -9.75
CA ARG A 60 9.33 -7.07 -8.67
C ARG A 60 7.89 -6.85 -8.24
N ALA A 61 6.96 -6.81 -9.18
CA ALA A 61 5.54 -6.72 -8.87
C ALA A 61 5.05 -7.92 -8.04
N ILE A 62 5.46 -9.12 -8.42
CA ILE A 62 5.17 -10.36 -7.66
C ILE A 62 5.80 -10.29 -6.27
N GLU A 63 7.07 -9.92 -6.16
CA GLU A 63 7.77 -9.82 -4.89
C GLU A 63 7.09 -8.80 -3.97
N ALA A 64 6.79 -7.60 -4.48
CA ALA A 64 6.14 -6.54 -3.73
C ALA A 64 4.80 -6.97 -3.12
N CYS A 65 4.00 -7.76 -3.84
CA CYS A 65 2.68 -8.23 -3.41
C CYS A 65 2.72 -9.59 -2.68
N THR A 66 3.86 -10.30 -2.67
CA THR A 66 3.94 -11.60 -1.99
C THR A 66 4.11 -11.42 -0.48
N TRP A 67 3.24 -12.07 0.30
CA TRP A 67 3.33 -12.07 1.76
C TRP A 67 4.71 -12.56 2.23
N GLN A 68 5.32 -11.85 3.16
CA GLN A 68 6.67 -12.09 3.72
C GLN A 68 7.86 -11.88 2.79
N LYS A 69 7.67 -11.56 1.50
CA LYS A 69 8.75 -11.26 0.56
C LYS A 69 8.90 -9.76 0.27
N GLY A 70 7.80 -9.08 0.04
CA GLY A 70 7.78 -7.64 -0.21
C GLY A 70 7.99 -6.80 1.06
N PRO A 71 7.89 -5.48 0.95
CA PRO A 71 8.13 -4.57 2.06
C PRO A 71 7.13 -4.75 3.18
N MET A 72 7.49 -4.26 4.35
CA MET A 72 6.55 -4.12 5.46
C MET A 72 5.60 -2.96 5.20
N VAL A 73 4.30 -3.18 5.39
CA VAL A 73 3.32 -2.10 5.38
C VAL A 73 3.06 -1.66 6.82
N GLN A 74 3.32 -0.38 7.10
CA GLN A 74 3.15 0.21 8.43
C GLN A 74 2.15 1.37 8.38
N ILE A 75 1.16 1.35 9.25
CA ILE A 75 0.25 2.48 9.43
C ILE A 75 0.89 3.48 10.39
N ASN A 76 1.31 4.64 9.86
CA ASN A 76 2.01 5.67 10.64
C ASN A 76 1.78 7.07 10.04
N SER A 77 0.82 7.80 10.60
CA SER A 77 0.47 9.14 10.12
C SER A 77 1.60 10.16 10.26
N GLN A 78 2.46 10.04 11.28
CA GLN A 78 3.60 10.96 11.45
C GLN A 78 4.66 10.75 10.38
N ALA A 79 4.93 9.49 10.00
CA ALA A 79 5.88 9.17 8.94
C ALA A 79 5.38 9.65 7.56
N VAL A 80 4.08 9.65 7.34
CA VAL A 80 3.45 10.03 6.06
C VAL A 80 3.27 11.55 5.93
N GLY A 81 2.88 12.23 6.99
CA GLY A 81 2.56 13.67 6.98
C GLY A 81 1.20 13.95 6.34
N ARG A 82 1.15 14.73 5.25
CA ARG A 82 -0.12 15.11 4.59
C ARG A 82 -0.56 14.17 3.46
N ALA A 83 0.33 13.30 2.99
CA ALA A 83 0.03 12.34 1.93
C ALA A 83 -0.84 11.17 2.44
N ASN A 84 -1.30 10.32 1.54
CA ASN A 84 -2.03 9.09 1.87
C ASN A 84 -1.07 7.96 2.26
N GLY A 85 0.07 7.88 1.57
CA GLY A 85 1.16 6.95 1.81
C GLY A 85 2.52 7.61 1.63
N ARG A 86 3.58 6.88 1.97
CA ARG A 86 4.95 7.31 1.74
C ARG A 86 5.94 6.16 1.78
N TYR A 87 6.76 6.06 0.74
CA TYR A 87 7.98 5.30 0.73
C TYR A 87 9.18 6.23 0.96
N ARG A 88 10.14 5.83 1.81
CA ARG A 88 11.33 6.64 2.16
C ARG A 88 12.64 5.89 1.95
N GLY A 89 12.61 4.81 1.19
CA GLY A 89 13.73 3.88 1.10
C GLY A 89 13.64 2.75 2.14
N GLY A 90 14.50 1.75 2.00
CA GLY A 90 14.51 0.57 2.87
C GLY A 90 13.39 -0.43 2.56
N ASP A 91 12.93 -1.14 3.58
CA ASP A 91 11.99 -2.27 3.43
C ASP A 91 10.62 -1.98 4.08
N THR A 92 10.22 -0.71 4.11
CA THR A 92 8.95 -0.30 4.73
C THR A 92 8.24 0.75 3.88
N VAL A 93 6.97 0.51 3.61
CA VAL A 93 6.04 1.49 3.06
C VAL A 93 5.08 1.94 4.17
N PHE A 94 4.81 3.24 4.21
CA PHE A 94 3.97 3.83 5.24
C PHE A 94 2.62 4.22 4.64
N VAL A 95 1.54 3.97 5.39
CA VAL A 95 0.18 4.40 5.04
C VAL A 95 -0.35 5.29 6.16
N HIS A 96 -1.05 6.36 5.80
CA HIS A 96 -1.64 7.28 6.77
C HIS A 96 -2.81 6.61 7.52
N GLY A 97 -2.92 6.86 8.83
CA GLY A 97 -3.97 6.28 9.67
C GLY A 97 -5.39 6.54 9.16
N LYS A 98 -5.66 7.75 8.63
CA LYS A 98 -6.98 8.08 8.04
C LYS A 98 -7.38 7.19 6.86
N VAL A 99 -6.40 6.73 6.06
CA VAL A 99 -6.66 5.79 4.96
C VAL A 99 -7.06 4.43 5.53
N ALA A 100 -6.35 3.97 6.55
CA ALA A 100 -6.67 2.73 7.23
C ALA A 100 -8.02 2.80 7.96
N ASP A 101 -8.29 3.88 8.71
CA ASP A 101 -9.56 4.11 9.41
C ASP A 101 -10.74 4.10 8.41
N LYS A 102 -10.59 4.73 7.24
CA LYS A 102 -11.62 4.76 6.20
C LYS A 102 -11.87 3.35 5.61
N TYR A 103 -10.82 2.55 5.45
CA TYR A 103 -10.98 1.17 5.00
C TYR A 103 -11.66 0.30 6.07
N GLU A 104 -11.27 0.42 7.33
CA GLU A 104 -11.88 -0.32 8.45
C GLU A 104 -13.37 0.03 8.65
N SER A 105 -13.79 1.26 8.29
CA SER A 105 -15.20 1.67 8.31
C SER A 105 -16.04 1.11 7.15
N GLY A 106 -15.42 0.44 6.18
CA GLY A 106 -16.10 -0.18 5.03
C GLY A 106 -16.13 0.66 3.75
N ASP A 107 -15.77 1.94 3.80
CA ASP A 107 -15.92 2.87 2.67
C ASP A 107 -14.62 3.13 1.90
N GLY A 108 -13.51 2.55 2.33
CA GLY A 108 -12.19 2.99 1.89
C GLY A 108 -11.39 2.00 1.06
N TRP A 109 -12.02 0.96 0.46
CA TRP A 109 -11.23 -0.06 -0.23
C TRP A 109 -10.39 0.51 -1.39
N LEU A 110 -10.95 1.44 -2.15
CA LEU A 110 -10.27 2.05 -3.29
C LEU A 110 -9.02 2.82 -2.87
N ILE A 111 -9.16 3.70 -1.87
CA ILE A 111 -8.04 4.49 -1.39
C ILE A 111 -7.00 3.64 -0.66
N TRP A 112 -7.41 2.59 0.05
CA TRP A 112 -6.50 1.65 0.67
C TRP A 112 -5.67 0.90 -0.38
N GLU A 113 -6.34 0.29 -1.37
CA GLU A 113 -5.69 -0.45 -2.46
C GLU A 113 -4.75 0.46 -3.26
N SER A 114 -5.25 1.61 -3.73
CA SER A 114 -4.45 2.53 -4.54
C SER A 114 -3.22 3.04 -3.78
N THR A 115 -3.39 3.45 -2.53
CA THR A 115 -2.27 3.93 -1.70
C THR A 115 -1.21 2.85 -1.49
N VAL A 116 -1.63 1.62 -1.17
CA VAL A 116 -0.67 0.53 -0.97
C VAL A 116 0.06 0.21 -2.27
N LEU A 117 -0.65 0.05 -3.40
CA LEU A 117 -0.02 -0.23 -4.69
C LEU A 117 0.91 0.90 -5.15
N HIS A 118 0.54 2.16 -4.94
CA HIS A 118 1.36 3.35 -5.18
C HIS A 118 2.73 3.23 -4.47
N GLU A 119 2.72 2.98 -3.19
CA GLU A 119 3.95 2.88 -2.40
C GLU A 119 4.77 1.61 -2.73
N LEU A 120 4.10 0.51 -3.10
CA LEU A 120 4.76 -0.70 -3.57
C LEU A 120 5.49 -0.49 -4.90
N ILE A 121 5.00 0.38 -5.78
CA ILE A 121 5.69 0.77 -7.02
C ILE A 121 7.00 1.49 -6.68
N HIS A 122 6.98 2.47 -5.79
CA HIS A 122 8.20 3.16 -5.36
C HIS A 122 9.21 2.19 -4.75
N TRP A 123 8.74 1.25 -3.90
CA TRP A 123 9.61 0.22 -3.34
C TRP A 123 10.21 -0.68 -4.44
N ALA A 124 9.39 -1.20 -5.36
CA ALA A 124 9.83 -2.10 -6.43
C ALA A 124 10.89 -1.44 -7.31
N ARG A 125 10.64 -0.21 -7.75
CA ARG A 125 11.57 0.58 -8.56
C ARG A 125 12.89 0.87 -7.86
N HIS A 126 12.82 1.16 -6.55
CA HIS A 126 14.00 1.38 -5.74
C HIS A 126 14.87 0.12 -5.64
N GLN A 127 14.28 -1.09 -5.55
CA GLN A 127 15.02 -2.37 -5.54
C GLN A 127 15.80 -2.59 -6.83
N ASP A 128 15.29 -2.11 -7.96
CA ASP A 128 15.96 -2.21 -9.27
C ASP A 128 16.77 -0.96 -9.62
N HIS A 129 17.00 -0.07 -8.63
CA HIS A 129 17.75 1.19 -8.78
C HIS A 129 17.20 2.09 -9.90
N LEU A 130 15.91 1.95 -10.24
CA LEU A 130 15.24 2.82 -11.20
C LEU A 130 15.03 4.20 -10.57
N LYS A 131 15.52 5.22 -11.27
CA LYS A 131 15.33 6.62 -10.83
C LYS A 131 13.97 7.11 -11.27
N ASP A 132 13.16 7.56 -10.33
CA ASP A 132 11.87 8.19 -10.65
C ASP A 132 12.04 9.62 -11.18
N GLY A 133 13.21 10.21 -10.97
CA GLY A 133 13.49 11.60 -11.34
C GLY A 133 12.53 12.54 -10.61
N ASN A 134 11.86 13.42 -11.38
CA ASN A 134 10.79 14.29 -10.87
C ASN A 134 9.39 13.70 -11.15
N LEU A 135 9.30 12.43 -11.55
CA LEU A 135 8.03 11.77 -11.88
C LEU A 135 7.37 11.23 -10.63
N GLU A 136 6.12 11.55 -10.42
CA GLU A 136 5.26 10.94 -9.41
C GLU A 136 4.66 9.65 -9.97
N VAL A 137 5.54 8.63 -10.14
CA VAL A 137 5.20 7.36 -10.78
C VAL A 137 3.98 6.66 -10.16
N GLY A 138 3.78 6.83 -8.86
CA GLY A 138 2.61 6.31 -8.18
C GLY A 138 1.32 7.00 -8.59
N GLN A 139 1.32 8.34 -8.76
CA GLN A 139 0.16 9.07 -9.26
C GLN A 139 -0.14 8.74 -10.73
N ASP A 140 0.89 8.55 -11.55
CA ASP A 140 0.70 8.18 -12.95
C ASP A 140 0.14 6.75 -13.07
N PHE A 141 0.59 5.83 -12.20
CA PHE A 141 -0.07 4.54 -12.03
C PHE A 141 -1.55 4.69 -11.66
N GLU A 142 -1.88 5.52 -10.67
CA GLU A 142 -3.27 5.73 -10.24
C GLU A 142 -4.14 6.25 -11.40
N LYS A 143 -3.67 7.25 -12.14
CA LYS A 143 -4.39 7.77 -13.31
C LYS A 143 -4.64 6.71 -14.37
N GLU A 144 -3.64 5.86 -14.65
CA GLU A 144 -3.77 4.79 -15.64
C GLU A 144 -4.67 3.65 -15.14
N ALA A 145 -4.53 3.24 -13.87
CA ALA A 145 -5.24 2.10 -13.29
C ALA A 145 -6.68 2.41 -12.86
N TYR A 146 -6.94 3.65 -12.44
CA TYR A 146 -8.23 4.08 -11.87
C TYR A 146 -8.86 5.27 -12.63
N GLY A 147 -8.20 5.81 -13.64
CA GLY A 147 -8.66 6.95 -14.42
C GLY A 147 -8.43 8.31 -13.76
N GLN A 148 -7.90 8.36 -12.53
CA GLN A 148 -7.60 9.58 -11.78
C GLN A 148 -6.65 9.28 -10.62
N ALA A 149 -5.99 10.30 -10.09
CA ALA A 149 -5.31 10.20 -8.79
C ALA A 149 -6.34 10.00 -7.67
N ILE A 150 -6.01 9.14 -6.71
CA ILE A 150 -6.93 8.76 -5.63
C ILE A 150 -6.57 9.50 -4.35
N GLU A 151 -7.51 10.28 -3.84
CA GLU A 151 -7.37 11.02 -2.60
C GLU A 151 -8.40 10.57 -1.55
N LEU A 152 -8.22 10.97 -0.28
CA LEU A 152 -9.15 10.66 0.80
C LEU A 152 -10.59 11.10 0.52
N THR A 153 -10.74 12.16 -0.26
CA THR A 153 -12.04 12.74 -0.66
C THR A 153 -12.60 12.14 -1.94
N THR A 154 -11.84 11.30 -2.64
CA THR A 154 -12.30 10.68 -3.88
C THR A 154 -13.53 9.80 -3.59
N PRO A 155 -14.70 10.12 -4.18
CA PRO A 155 -15.90 9.32 -3.95
C PRO A 155 -15.71 7.93 -4.52
N TRP A 156 -16.14 6.92 -3.76
CA TRP A 156 -16.18 5.57 -4.26
C TRP A 156 -17.22 5.46 -5.37
N ARG A 157 -16.78 5.15 -6.56
CA ARG A 157 -17.66 4.65 -7.62
C ARG A 157 -17.47 3.15 -7.66
N ALA A 158 -18.56 2.39 -7.54
CA ALA A 158 -18.53 0.96 -7.77
C ALA A 158 -17.81 0.74 -9.11
N GLY A 159 -16.69 0.04 -9.06
CA GLY A 159 -15.97 -0.33 -10.28
C GLY A 159 -16.84 -1.22 -11.16
N PRO A 160 -16.48 -1.34 -12.43
CA PRO A 160 -17.19 -2.20 -13.35
C PRO A 160 -17.24 -3.63 -12.89
#